data_27bbd84ee35e190a176984de55b80863
#
_entry.id   27bbd84ee35e190a176984de55b80863
#
_cell.length_a   1.000
_cell.length_b   1.000
_cell.length_c   1.000
_cell.angle_alpha   90.00
_cell.angle_beta   90.00
_cell.angle_gamma   90.00
#
_symmetry.space_group_name_H-M   'P 1'
#
loop_
_entity.id
_entity.type
_entity.pdbx_description
1 polymer ?
#
loop_
_entity_poly.entity_id
_entity_poly.type
_entity_poly.pdbx_seq_one_letter_code
_entity_poly.pdbx_strand_id
1 'polypeptide(L)'
;MPIGSELDEDSVTNPREIFHSESLRGHRSYMSNLGNLAFNSPYTLGDAARKAHISCATCHVNGASNPRLFIPGLSARPGTFDTTSAFFNPKTDNGVLDPVTIPSLRGARFLGPYGHDGRSASLRDFVRNVVVNEFAGSEPSAQVLDAIVAYIEDIDFLPNPKLDKLGRLAPSATPQQQRGEALFMKPFPHAPALSCAACHAPSEAFVDHRQHNVGSGGLFKTPTLLNADFSAPYFHDGRFDNYDQVIDYFDHAFELGLTAQEHADLAAYLAVVGDGERPEYHLTGPNVLADINGFASVLDMAISRHDVEVIGLATQSGRDLLQDLADHYPESRGGNANGAQECALARAAVAALMQILQRIQTDAAAGHYNEAAGEYLNYRKLSFASAPATLQAADSFSLFAR
;
A
#
# COMPACT_ATOMS: atom_id res chain seq x y z
N MET A 1 -1.40 -4.07 -20.86
CA MET A 1 -2.67 -4.11 -20.10
C MET A 1 -3.87 -4.17 -21.05
N PRO A 2 -4.98 -4.84 -20.71
CA PRO A 2 -6.24 -4.77 -21.46
C PRO A 2 -6.72 -3.32 -21.59
N ILE A 3 -7.40 -3.02 -22.71
CA ILE A 3 -8.01 -1.69 -22.91
C ILE A 3 -9.10 -1.46 -21.84
N GLY A 4 -9.10 -0.30 -21.21
CA GLY A 4 -10.02 0.04 -20.12
C GLY A 4 -9.51 -0.35 -18.73
N SER A 5 -8.23 -0.74 -18.61
CA SER A 5 -7.59 -0.88 -17.30
C SER A 5 -7.39 0.48 -16.64
N GLU A 6 -7.68 0.54 -15.33
CA GLU A 6 -7.44 1.69 -14.45
C GLU A 6 -6.54 1.21 -13.30
N LEU A 7 -5.34 1.72 -13.21
CA LEU A 7 -4.40 1.37 -12.13
C LEU A 7 -4.37 2.43 -11.04
N ASP A 8 -4.57 3.70 -11.40
CA ASP A 8 -4.59 4.92 -10.55
C ASP A 8 -3.66 4.85 -9.33
N GLU A 9 -2.37 4.66 -9.60
CA GLU A 9 -1.33 4.61 -8.55
C GLU A 9 -1.10 5.97 -7.89
N ASP A 10 -1.45 7.07 -8.58
CA ASP A 10 -1.35 8.45 -8.08
C ASP A 10 -2.52 8.85 -7.18
N SER A 11 -3.25 7.88 -6.61
CA SER A 11 -4.43 8.16 -5.81
C SER A 11 -4.09 8.96 -4.56
N VAL A 12 -4.28 10.27 -4.62
CA VAL A 12 -4.24 11.19 -3.45
C VAL A 12 -5.33 10.90 -2.41
N THR A 13 -6.23 9.94 -2.70
CA THR A 13 -7.32 9.57 -1.79
C THR A 13 -6.85 8.72 -0.62
N ASN A 14 -5.77 7.93 -0.81
CA ASN A 14 -5.18 7.13 0.24
C ASN A 14 -4.14 7.96 1.03
N PRO A 15 -4.31 8.08 2.35
CA PRO A 15 -3.31 8.73 3.19
C PRO A 15 -1.95 8.03 3.06
N ARG A 16 -0.86 8.80 3.19
CA ARG A 16 0.50 8.24 3.21
C ARG A 16 0.68 7.27 4.37
N GLU A 17 1.64 6.37 4.22
CA GLU A 17 2.06 5.44 5.26
C GLU A 17 2.64 6.19 6.46
N ILE A 18 2.39 5.64 7.64
CA ILE A 18 3.06 6.00 8.88
C ILE A 18 3.89 4.78 9.31
N PHE A 19 5.16 5.01 9.60
CA PHE A 19 6.08 3.94 9.95
C PHE A 19 6.36 3.90 11.45
N HIS A 20 6.18 2.72 12.02
CA HIS A 20 6.46 2.48 13.42
C HIS A 20 7.90 2.81 13.81
N SER A 21 8.87 2.42 12.97
CA SER A 21 10.28 2.68 13.20
C SER A 21 10.61 4.18 13.18
N GLU A 22 9.97 4.98 12.32
CA GLU A 22 10.14 6.43 12.30
C GLU A 22 9.58 7.09 13.56
N SER A 23 8.42 6.63 14.04
CA SER A 23 7.81 7.12 15.27
C SER A 23 8.70 6.84 16.51
N LEU A 24 9.43 5.72 16.51
CA LEU A 24 10.30 5.32 17.62
C LEU A 24 11.73 5.89 17.54
N ARG A 25 12.29 6.02 16.33
CA ARG A 25 13.73 6.25 16.10
C ARG A 25 14.02 7.48 15.24
N GLY A 26 12.99 8.09 14.66
CA GLY A 26 13.14 9.21 13.70
C GLY A 26 13.62 8.80 12.31
N HIS A 27 13.81 7.50 12.03
CA HIS A 27 14.20 6.99 10.72
C HIS A 27 13.82 5.52 10.56
N ARG A 28 13.62 5.08 9.33
CA ARG A 28 13.41 3.66 8.98
C ARG A 28 14.71 2.86 9.03
N SER A 29 14.58 1.56 9.27
CA SER A 29 15.71 0.63 9.20
C SER A 29 16.15 0.37 7.75
N TYR A 30 17.39 -0.13 7.57
CA TYR A 30 17.84 -0.62 6.25
C TYR A 30 16.88 -1.66 5.66
N MET A 31 16.39 -2.60 6.48
CA MET A 31 15.47 -3.64 6.02
C MET A 31 14.11 -3.05 5.60
N SER A 32 13.59 -2.08 6.34
CA SER A 32 12.34 -1.39 5.96
C SER A 32 12.52 -0.58 4.66
N ASN A 33 13.67 0.08 4.45
CA ASN A 33 13.96 0.78 3.20
C ASN A 33 14.16 -0.18 2.01
N LEU A 34 14.85 -1.30 2.21
CA LEU A 34 15.00 -2.34 1.17
C LEU A 34 13.65 -2.98 0.84
N GLY A 35 12.83 -3.23 1.85
CA GLY A 35 11.48 -3.76 1.67
C GLY A 35 10.58 -2.78 0.91
N ASN A 36 10.65 -1.49 1.25
CA ASN A 36 9.95 -0.43 0.53
C ASN A 36 10.37 -0.38 -0.95
N LEU A 37 11.67 -0.44 -1.24
CA LEU A 37 12.19 -0.53 -2.60
C LEU A 37 11.61 -1.76 -3.34
N ALA A 38 11.70 -2.95 -2.73
CA ALA A 38 11.24 -4.19 -3.35
C ALA A 38 9.71 -4.21 -3.54
N PHE A 39 8.95 -3.63 -2.62
CA PHE A 39 7.50 -3.51 -2.66
C PHE A 39 7.02 -2.60 -3.79
N ASN A 40 7.72 -1.51 -4.05
CA ASN A 40 7.42 -0.57 -5.12
C ASN A 40 8.04 -0.97 -6.47
N SER A 41 8.81 -2.05 -6.52
CA SER A 41 9.52 -2.47 -7.72
C SER A 41 8.72 -3.49 -8.54
N PRO A 42 8.45 -3.23 -9.84
CA PRO A 42 7.85 -4.25 -10.72
C PRO A 42 8.81 -5.43 -10.99
N TYR A 43 10.10 -5.30 -10.67
CA TYR A 43 11.08 -6.38 -10.84
C TYR A 43 11.00 -7.46 -9.76
N THR A 44 10.29 -7.20 -8.68
CA THR A 44 10.03 -8.18 -7.61
C THR A 44 9.04 -9.26 -8.05
N LEU A 45 8.13 -8.91 -8.95
CA LEU A 45 7.10 -9.80 -9.49
C LEU A 45 7.54 -10.46 -10.79
N GLY A 46 6.72 -11.35 -11.35
CA GLY A 46 7.01 -12.06 -12.59
C GLY A 46 6.93 -11.19 -13.85
N ASP A 47 7.32 -11.77 -14.98
CA ASP A 47 7.43 -11.07 -16.26
C ASP A 47 6.15 -10.38 -16.74
N ALA A 48 4.98 -10.97 -16.47
CA ALA A 48 3.70 -10.38 -16.85
C ALA A 48 3.45 -9.07 -16.08
N ALA A 49 3.63 -9.11 -14.76
CA ALA A 49 3.51 -7.93 -13.90
C ALA A 49 4.55 -6.86 -14.26
N ARG A 50 5.82 -7.27 -14.44
CA ARG A 50 6.90 -6.37 -14.83
C ARG A 50 6.61 -5.64 -16.16
N LYS A 51 6.13 -6.35 -17.20
CA LYS A 51 5.76 -5.75 -18.50
C LYS A 51 4.54 -4.83 -18.40
N ALA A 52 3.69 -5.06 -17.42
CA ALA A 52 2.53 -4.23 -17.13
C ALA A 52 2.84 -3.08 -16.15
N HIS A 53 4.11 -2.95 -15.69
CA HIS A 53 4.55 -2.02 -14.66
C HIS A 53 3.78 -2.16 -13.33
N ILE A 54 3.35 -3.39 -13.00
CA ILE A 54 2.65 -3.70 -11.75
C ILE A 54 3.66 -4.10 -10.68
N SER A 55 3.57 -3.45 -9.53
CA SER A 55 4.26 -3.76 -8.29
C SER A 55 3.26 -4.09 -7.17
N CYS A 56 3.74 -4.42 -5.97
CA CYS A 56 2.85 -4.56 -4.83
C CYS A 56 2.13 -3.23 -4.51
N ALA A 57 2.82 -2.09 -4.70
CA ALA A 57 2.27 -0.76 -4.47
C ALA A 57 1.13 -0.40 -5.45
N THR A 58 1.07 -0.97 -6.64
CA THR A 58 -0.04 -0.77 -7.59
C THR A 58 -1.39 -1.19 -6.98
N CYS A 59 -1.41 -2.30 -6.26
CA CYS A 59 -2.58 -2.76 -5.54
C CYS A 59 -2.70 -2.14 -4.14
N HIS A 60 -1.57 -2.01 -3.42
CA HIS A 60 -1.52 -1.51 -2.05
C HIS A 60 -0.96 -0.08 -1.98
N VAL A 61 -1.67 0.86 -2.61
CA VAL A 61 -1.26 2.28 -2.68
C VAL A 61 -1.08 2.86 -1.28
N ASN A 62 0.09 3.42 -0.99
CA ASN A 62 0.44 3.95 0.34
C ASN A 62 0.20 2.94 1.48
N GLY A 63 0.50 1.65 1.23
CA GLY A 63 0.27 0.59 2.21
C GLY A 63 -1.20 0.32 2.56
N ALA A 64 -2.13 0.88 1.81
CA ALA A 64 -3.56 0.68 2.00
C ALA A 64 -4.15 -0.24 0.92
N SER A 65 -5.35 0.03 0.45
CA SER A 65 -5.99 -0.60 -0.71
C SER A 65 -5.90 0.32 -1.92
N ASN A 66 -6.24 -0.19 -3.11
CA ASN A 66 -6.50 0.63 -4.29
C ASN A 66 -7.98 0.48 -4.70
N PRO A 67 -8.88 1.38 -4.25
CA PRO A 67 -10.31 1.28 -4.52
C PRO A 67 -10.67 1.54 -5.98
N ARG A 68 -9.75 2.07 -6.78
CA ARG A 68 -9.96 2.37 -8.20
C ARG A 68 -9.40 1.31 -9.13
N LEU A 69 -8.52 0.42 -8.63
CA LEU A 69 -7.93 -0.62 -9.45
C LEU A 69 -9.01 -1.40 -10.19
N PHE A 70 -8.95 -1.37 -11.51
CA PHE A 70 -9.84 -2.15 -12.37
C PHE A 70 -9.09 -2.65 -13.59
N ILE A 71 -9.08 -3.96 -13.77
CA ILE A 71 -8.46 -4.60 -14.93
C ILE A 71 -9.53 -5.51 -15.57
N PRO A 72 -9.99 -5.22 -16.81
CA PRO A 72 -10.96 -6.06 -17.49
C PRO A 72 -10.51 -7.52 -17.56
N GLY A 73 -11.37 -8.44 -17.12
CA GLY A 73 -11.08 -9.88 -17.06
C GLY A 73 -10.35 -10.36 -15.79
N LEU A 74 -9.91 -9.43 -14.91
CA LEU A 74 -9.30 -9.74 -13.62
C LEU A 74 -10.04 -9.11 -12.44
N SER A 75 -10.88 -8.11 -12.72
CA SER A 75 -11.69 -7.40 -11.72
C SER A 75 -13.17 -7.62 -12.01
N ALA A 76 -13.96 -7.89 -10.97
CA ALA A 76 -15.42 -7.87 -11.06
C ALA A 76 -15.96 -6.44 -10.94
N ARG A 77 -15.27 -5.59 -10.17
CA ARG A 77 -15.57 -4.19 -9.95
C ARG A 77 -14.28 -3.45 -9.52
N PRO A 78 -14.25 -2.10 -9.53
CA PRO A 78 -13.13 -1.35 -8.98
C PRO A 78 -12.82 -1.77 -7.54
N GLY A 79 -11.53 -1.86 -7.21
CA GLY A 79 -11.04 -2.30 -5.90
C GLY A 79 -11.00 -3.81 -5.69
N THR A 80 -11.27 -4.61 -6.73
CA THR A 80 -11.18 -6.08 -6.68
C THR A 80 -10.22 -6.62 -7.74
N PHE A 81 -9.57 -7.73 -7.44
CA PHE A 81 -8.55 -8.30 -8.30
C PHE A 81 -8.43 -9.82 -8.12
N ASP A 82 -8.36 -10.56 -9.22
CA ASP A 82 -8.13 -12.00 -9.23
C ASP A 82 -6.63 -12.28 -9.39
N THR A 83 -5.99 -12.72 -8.31
CA THR A 83 -4.57 -13.09 -8.28
C THR A 83 -4.31 -14.50 -8.80
N THR A 84 -5.35 -15.32 -9.00
CA THR A 84 -5.25 -16.70 -9.47
C THR A 84 -5.43 -16.85 -10.97
N SER A 85 -5.39 -15.74 -11.71
CA SER A 85 -5.62 -15.71 -13.15
C SER A 85 -4.43 -16.16 -13.96
N ALA A 86 -4.69 -16.84 -15.11
CA ALA A 86 -3.70 -17.18 -16.12
C ALA A 86 -2.90 -15.99 -16.66
N PHE A 87 -3.38 -14.76 -16.52
CA PHE A 87 -2.66 -13.57 -16.96
C PHE A 87 -1.30 -13.42 -16.28
N PHE A 88 -1.23 -13.73 -14.97
CA PHE A 88 0.02 -13.65 -14.22
C PHE A 88 0.72 -15.02 -14.13
N ASN A 89 -0.01 -16.06 -13.84
CA ASN A 89 0.57 -17.39 -13.69
C ASN A 89 -0.36 -18.51 -14.24
N PRO A 90 -0.18 -18.94 -15.49
CA PRO A 90 -0.99 -20.01 -16.06
C PRO A 90 -0.95 -21.34 -15.31
N LYS A 91 0.05 -21.55 -14.43
CA LYS A 91 0.19 -22.79 -13.65
C LYS A 91 -0.71 -22.84 -12.43
N THR A 92 -1.12 -21.69 -11.93
CA THR A 92 -1.95 -21.57 -10.73
C THR A 92 -3.37 -21.07 -11.04
N ASP A 93 -3.67 -20.85 -12.33
CA ASP A 93 -5.00 -20.51 -12.79
C ASP A 93 -6.00 -21.59 -12.41
N ASN A 94 -7.04 -21.21 -11.69
CA ASN A 94 -8.11 -22.10 -11.27
C ASN A 94 -9.29 -22.15 -12.28
N GLY A 95 -9.20 -21.37 -13.36
CA GLY A 95 -10.22 -21.30 -14.42
C GLY A 95 -11.52 -20.60 -13.98
N VAL A 96 -11.54 -19.92 -12.85
CA VAL A 96 -12.69 -19.19 -12.30
C VAL A 96 -12.29 -17.74 -12.10
N LEU A 97 -13.15 -16.81 -12.48
CA LEU A 97 -12.99 -15.39 -12.16
C LEU A 97 -13.56 -15.17 -10.74
N ASP A 98 -12.69 -15.14 -9.74
CA ASP A 98 -13.05 -14.98 -8.33
C ASP A 98 -12.27 -13.84 -7.64
N PRO A 99 -12.39 -12.60 -8.16
CA PRO A 99 -11.63 -11.47 -7.66
C PRO A 99 -12.00 -11.14 -6.22
N VAL A 100 -10.98 -10.82 -5.44
CA VAL A 100 -11.09 -10.40 -4.04
C VAL A 100 -10.71 -8.94 -3.88
N THR A 101 -11.19 -8.31 -2.79
CA THR A 101 -10.77 -6.95 -2.43
C THR A 101 -9.30 -6.89 -2.09
N ILE A 102 -8.72 -5.72 -2.25
CA ILE A 102 -7.33 -5.43 -1.88
C ILE A 102 -7.31 -4.99 -0.41
N PRO A 103 -6.82 -5.82 0.52
CA PRO A 103 -6.83 -5.46 1.94
C PRO A 103 -5.77 -4.40 2.25
N SER A 104 -6.07 -3.51 3.20
CA SER A 104 -5.05 -2.61 3.76
C SER A 104 -3.94 -3.41 4.46
N LEU A 105 -2.70 -2.95 4.32
CA LEU A 105 -1.53 -3.50 5.02
C LEU A 105 -1.23 -2.77 6.33
N ARG A 106 -1.98 -1.71 6.64
CA ARG A 106 -1.80 -0.95 7.88
C ARG A 106 -2.01 -1.84 9.08
N GLY A 107 -1.03 -1.85 9.99
CA GLY A 107 -1.05 -2.69 11.17
C GLY A 107 -0.94 -4.19 10.89
N ALA A 108 -0.45 -4.62 9.71
CA ALA A 108 -0.39 -6.03 9.31
C ALA A 108 0.26 -6.94 10.35
N ARG A 109 1.26 -6.44 11.12
CA ARG A 109 1.90 -7.19 12.23
C ARG A 109 0.93 -7.67 13.31
N PHE A 110 -0.27 -7.06 13.41
CA PHE A 110 -1.31 -7.43 14.38
C PHE A 110 -2.43 -8.28 13.76
N LEU A 111 -2.43 -8.53 12.44
CA LEU A 111 -3.59 -9.01 11.70
C LEU A 111 -3.47 -10.45 11.17
N GLY A 112 -2.50 -11.23 11.65
CA GLY A 112 -2.44 -12.65 11.31
C GLY A 112 -3.70 -13.43 11.73
N PRO A 113 -4.02 -14.55 11.10
CA PRO A 113 -3.39 -15.13 9.91
C PRO A 113 -3.66 -14.32 8.64
N TYR A 114 -2.90 -14.57 7.57
CA TYR A 114 -2.86 -13.76 6.35
C TYR A 114 -3.64 -14.39 5.18
N GLY A 115 -4.08 -13.54 4.25
CA GLY A 115 -5.08 -13.85 3.24
C GLY A 115 -6.50 -13.58 3.74
N HIS A 116 -7.47 -13.38 2.85
CA HIS A 116 -8.88 -13.19 3.24
C HIS A 116 -9.44 -14.38 3.99
N ASP A 117 -9.02 -15.57 3.60
CA ASP A 117 -9.37 -16.86 4.19
C ASP A 117 -8.44 -17.26 5.36
N GLY A 118 -7.44 -16.45 5.70
CA GLY A 118 -6.49 -16.77 6.76
C GLY A 118 -5.64 -18.02 6.48
N ARG A 119 -5.37 -18.33 5.19
CA ARG A 119 -4.67 -19.56 4.76
C ARG A 119 -3.21 -19.64 5.20
N SER A 120 -2.60 -18.50 5.58
CA SER A 120 -1.19 -18.46 5.98
C SER A 120 -1.03 -17.93 7.40
N ALA A 121 -0.35 -18.70 8.26
CA ALA A 121 -0.02 -18.26 9.62
C ALA A 121 1.16 -17.26 9.64
N SER A 122 1.99 -17.27 8.58
CA SER A 122 3.20 -16.44 8.47
C SER A 122 3.04 -15.41 7.36
N LEU A 123 3.31 -14.13 7.66
CA LEU A 123 3.36 -13.07 6.64
C LEU A 123 4.45 -13.36 5.60
N ARG A 124 5.59 -13.88 6.04
CA ARG A 124 6.70 -14.24 5.16
C ARG A 124 6.30 -15.30 4.13
N ASP A 125 5.63 -16.36 4.56
CA ASP A 125 5.19 -17.42 3.66
C ASP A 125 4.07 -16.91 2.73
N PHE A 126 3.20 -16.03 3.22
CA PHE A 126 2.17 -15.39 2.43
C PHE A 126 2.78 -14.53 1.32
N VAL A 127 3.72 -13.63 1.65
CA VAL A 127 4.40 -12.76 0.67
C VAL A 127 5.16 -13.59 -0.37
N ARG A 128 5.89 -14.62 0.06
CA ARG A 128 6.56 -15.54 -0.87
C ARG A 128 5.57 -16.21 -1.82
N ASN A 129 4.42 -16.67 -1.30
CA ASN A 129 3.38 -17.27 -2.12
C ASN A 129 2.84 -16.29 -3.18
N VAL A 130 2.59 -15.05 -2.81
CA VAL A 130 2.16 -13.99 -3.73
C VAL A 130 3.19 -13.82 -4.85
N VAL A 131 4.47 -13.61 -4.49
CA VAL A 131 5.53 -13.38 -5.49
C VAL A 131 5.69 -14.57 -6.43
N VAL A 132 5.83 -15.76 -5.88
CA VAL A 132 6.24 -16.96 -6.67
C VAL A 132 5.05 -17.65 -7.34
N ASN A 133 3.96 -17.84 -6.60
CA ASN A 133 2.84 -18.64 -7.09
C ASN A 133 1.76 -17.78 -7.77
N GLU A 134 1.42 -16.62 -7.23
CA GLU A 134 0.36 -15.80 -7.82
C GLU A 134 0.89 -14.99 -9.01
N PHE A 135 2.06 -14.38 -8.88
CA PHE A 135 2.65 -13.52 -9.92
C PHE A 135 3.78 -14.17 -10.75
N ALA A 136 4.06 -15.44 -10.57
CA ALA A 136 5.12 -16.19 -11.28
C ALA A 136 6.50 -15.51 -11.21
N GLY A 137 6.80 -14.80 -10.15
CA GLY A 137 8.12 -14.22 -9.86
C GLY A 137 9.15 -15.30 -9.55
N SER A 138 10.42 -14.93 -9.67
CA SER A 138 11.51 -15.76 -9.20
C SER A 138 11.47 -15.90 -7.67
N GLU A 139 12.05 -16.97 -7.13
CA GLU A 139 12.23 -17.09 -5.69
C GLU A 139 13.08 -15.92 -5.17
N PRO A 140 12.54 -15.03 -4.32
CA PRO A 140 13.31 -13.93 -3.76
C PRO A 140 14.44 -14.46 -2.87
N SER A 141 15.56 -13.76 -2.81
CA SER A 141 16.55 -14.07 -1.76
C SER A 141 15.92 -13.89 -0.37
N ALA A 142 16.45 -14.60 0.62
CA ALA A 142 15.97 -14.48 2.00
C ALA A 142 16.01 -13.02 2.48
N GLN A 143 17.04 -12.27 2.11
CA GLN A 143 17.20 -10.87 2.46
C GLN A 143 16.09 -9.98 1.86
N VAL A 144 15.79 -10.13 0.58
CA VAL A 144 14.73 -9.34 -0.08
C VAL A 144 13.36 -9.71 0.47
N LEU A 145 13.09 -11.01 0.66
CA LEU A 145 11.82 -11.45 1.23
C LEU A 145 11.61 -10.96 2.66
N ASP A 146 12.63 -11.08 3.52
CA ASP A 146 12.59 -10.59 4.90
C ASP A 146 12.49 -9.07 4.96
N ALA A 147 13.05 -8.36 3.98
CA ALA A 147 12.94 -6.92 3.85
C ALA A 147 11.50 -6.49 3.49
N ILE A 148 10.84 -7.16 2.53
CA ILE A 148 9.43 -6.88 2.20
C ILE A 148 8.55 -7.08 3.44
N VAL A 149 8.77 -8.15 4.19
CA VAL A 149 8.04 -8.42 5.44
C VAL A 149 8.30 -7.30 6.45
N ALA A 150 9.56 -6.91 6.65
CA ALA A 150 9.93 -5.83 7.58
C ALA A 150 9.29 -4.48 7.20
N TYR A 151 9.16 -4.18 5.90
CA TYR A 151 8.46 -3.00 5.43
C TYR A 151 6.96 -3.06 5.74
N ILE A 152 6.30 -4.18 5.41
CA ILE A 152 4.86 -4.35 5.65
C ILE A 152 4.54 -4.28 7.15
N GLU A 153 5.35 -4.92 8.00
CA GLU A 153 5.19 -4.88 9.45
C GLU A 153 5.48 -3.51 10.06
N ASP A 154 6.27 -2.68 9.37
CA ASP A 154 6.60 -1.31 9.80
C ASP A 154 5.46 -0.31 9.54
N ILE A 155 4.50 -0.63 8.65
CA ILE A 155 3.35 0.22 8.37
C ILE A 155 2.36 0.18 9.54
N ASP A 156 2.20 1.33 10.21
CA ASP A 156 1.24 1.48 11.32
C ASP A 156 -0.17 1.83 10.85
N PHE A 157 -1.15 1.61 11.73
CA PHE A 157 -2.46 2.23 11.58
C PHE A 157 -2.33 3.75 11.63
N LEU A 158 -3.19 4.46 10.89
CA LEU A 158 -3.34 5.90 11.06
C LEU A 158 -3.81 6.19 12.50
N PRO A 159 -3.24 7.20 13.17
CA PRO A 159 -3.68 7.58 14.50
C PRO A 159 -5.16 7.94 14.53
N ASN A 160 -5.86 7.47 15.54
CA ASN A 160 -7.25 7.84 15.77
C ASN A 160 -7.44 8.33 17.21
N PRO A 161 -7.37 9.65 17.45
CA PRO A 161 -7.51 10.22 18.79
C PRO A 161 -8.92 10.08 19.37
N LYS A 162 -9.89 9.59 18.58
CA LYS A 162 -11.27 9.31 19.02
C LYS A 162 -11.38 7.96 19.72
N LEU A 163 -10.31 7.15 19.70
CA LEU A 163 -10.21 5.87 20.38
C LEU A 163 -9.12 5.88 21.45
N ASP A 164 -9.33 5.13 22.52
CA ASP A 164 -8.29 4.83 23.49
C ASP A 164 -7.43 3.62 23.04
N LYS A 165 -6.41 3.27 23.83
CA LYS A 165 -5.51 2.15 23.55
C LYS A 165 -6.18 0.76 23.58
N LEU A 166 -7.39 0.67 24.08
CA LEU A 166 -8.20 -0.55 24.10
C LEU A 166 -9.29 -0.55 23.03
N GLY A 167 -9.22 0.39 22.08
CA GLY A 167 -10.19 0.52 21.00
C GLY A 167 -11.56 1.03 21.45
N ARG A 168 -11.68 1.61 22.65
CA ARG A 168 -12.92 2.17 23.18
C ARG A 168 -13.02 3.65 22.80
N LEU A 169 -14.25 4.13 22.65
CA LEU A 169 -14.49 5.54 22.33
C LEU A 169 -13.90 6.47 23.40
N ALA A 170 -13.24 7.53 22.94
CA ALA A 170 -12.79 8.60 23.79
C ALA A 170 -13.98 9.34 24.46
N PRO A 171 -13.78 10.00 25.62
CA PRO A 171 -14.84 10.72 26.32
C PRO A 171 -15.54 11.83 25.51
N SER A 172 -14.91 12.29 24.43
CA SER A 172 -15.45 13.29 23.51
C SER A 172 -16.47 12.75 22.50
N ALA A 173 -16.70 11.44 22.49
CA ALA A 173 -17.65 10.80 21.58
C ALA A 173 -19.08 11.31 21.78
N THR A 174 -19.80 11.49 20.68
CA THR A 174 -21.21 11.93 20.71
C THR A 174 -22.12 10.88 21.34
N PRO A 175 -23.31 11.28 21.88
CA PRO A 175 -24.27 10.32 22.38
C PRO A 175 -24.70 9.27 21.35
N GLN A 176 -24.73 9.62 20.07
CA GLN A 176 -25.02 8.68 18.98
C GLN A 176 -23.93 7.61 18.86
N GLN A 177 -22.67 7.99 18.84
CA GLN A 177 -21.52 7.10 18.77
C GLN A 177 -21.44 6.17 19.99
N GLN A 178 -21.71 6.70 21.18
CA GLN A 178 -21.76 5.92 22.42
C GLN A 178 -22.87 4.85 22.40
N ARG A 179 -24.06 5.17 21.85
CA ARG A 179 -25.10 4.15 21.64
C ARG A 179 -24.67 3.10 20.63
N GLY A 180 -24.02 3.51 19.55
CA GLY A 180 -23.45 2.59 18.55
C GLY A 180 -22.42 1.64 19.16
N GLU A 181 -21.50 2.15 20.00
CA GLU A 181 -20.56 1.30 20.74
C GLU A 181 -21.28 0.31 21.64
N ALA A 182 -22.31 0.75 22.38
CA ALA A 182 -23.08 -0.13 23.24
C ALA A 182 -23.81 -1.22 22.45
N LEU A 183 -24.34 -0.90 21.26
CA LEU A 183 -24.96 -1.88 20.35
C LEU A 183 -23.91 -2.87 19.79
N PHE A 184 -22.72 -2.39 19.42
CA PHE A 184 -21.63 -3.23 18.93
C PHE A 184 -21.18 -4.29 19.97
N MET A 185 -21.24 -3.95 21.26
CA MET A 185 -20.94 -4.85 22.38
C MET A 185 -22.11 -5.74 22.78
N LYS A 186 -23.33 -5.42 22.36
CA LYS A 186 -24.55 -6.10 22.80
C LYS A 186 -24.62 -7.52 22.23
N PRO A 187 -24.88 -8.55 23.05
CA PRO A 187 -25.13 -9.90 22.57
C PRO A 187 -26.27 -9.98 21.54
N PHE A 188 -26.10 -10.83 20.52
CA PHE A 188 -27.13 -11.03 19.51
C PHE A 188 -28.38 -11.70 20.09
N PRO A 189 -29.61 -11.31 19.66
CA PRO A 189 -30.84 -11.81 20.23
C PRO A 189 -31.00 -13.34 20.18
N HIS A 190 -30.59 -13.94 19.05
CA HIS A 190 -30.75 -15.39 18.81
C HIS A 190 -29.43 -16.17 18.96
N ALA A 191 -28.31 -15.47 19.27
CA ALA A 191 -26.99 -16.07 19.49
C ALA A 191 -26.25 -15.33 20.62
N PRO A 192 -26.64 -15.47 21.89
CA PRO A 192 -26.12 -14.64 23.00
C PRO A 192 -24.61 -14.77 23.26
N ALA A 193 -23.95 -15.79 22.71
CA ALA A 193 -22.53 -15.94 22.76
C ALA A 193 -21.80 -15.06 21.71
N LEU A 194 -22.52 -14.46 20.77
CA LEU A 194 -22.00 -13.62 19.71
C LEU A 194 -22.41 -12.16 19.94
N SER A 195 -21.58 -11.27 19.46
CA SER A 195 -21.81 -9.85 19.28
C SER A 195 -20.88 -9.38 18.17
N CYS A 196 -21.01 -8.16 17.67
CA CYS A 196 -20.00 -7.62 16.74
C CYS A 196 -18.61 -7.66 17.39
N ALA A 197 -18.51 -7.26 18.66
CA ALA A 197 -17.27 -7.26 19.43
C ALA A 197 -16.73 -8.66 19.78
N ALA A 198 -17.51 -9.73 19.64
CA ALA A 198 -17.03 -11.09 19.88
C ALA A 198 -16.06 -11.56 18.78
N CYS A 199 -16.27 -11.08 17.55
CA CYS A 199 -15.36 -11.29 16.42
C CYS A 199 -14.42 -10.08 16.23
N HIS A 200 -14.97 -8.87 16.23
CA HIS A 200 -14.19 -7.63 16.11
C HIS A 200 -13.81 -7.11 17.51
N ALA A 201 -12.87 -7.80 18.19
CA ALA A 201 -12.44 -7.47 19.55
C ALA A 201 -11.66 -6.14 19.60
N PRO A 202 -12.19 -5.07 20.25
CA PRO A 202 -11.55 -3.75 20.20
C PRO A 202 -10.11 -3.73 20.71
N SER A 203 -9.80 -4.45 21.79
CA SER A 203 -8.46 -4.52 22.37
C SER A 203 -7.44 -5.28 21.52
N GLU A 204 -7.88 -6.00 20.49
CA GLU A 204 -7.08 -6.84 19.61
C GLU A 204 -7.08 -6.29 18.17
N ALA A 205 -7.00 -4.95 18.02
CA ALA A 205 -7.09 -4.28 16.71
C ALA A 205 -8.38 -4.64 15.94
N PHE A 206 -9.48 -4.89 16.63
CA PHE A 206 -10.78 -5.29 16.07
C PHE A 206 -10.74 -6.60 15.27
N VAL A 207 -9.92 -7.56 15.69
CA VAL A 207 -9.86 -8.93 15.13
C VAL A 207 -9.88 -9.96 16.26
N ASP A 208 -10.28 -11.19 15.95
CA ASP A 208 -10.20 -12.34 16.85
C ASP A 208 -9.24 -13.43 16.35
N HIS A 209 -8.54 -13.15 15.24
CA HIS A 209 -7.58 -14.05 14.59
C HIS A 209 -8.18 -15.39 14.14
N ARG A 210 -9.50 -15.44 13.90
CA ARG A 210 -10.23 -16.64 13.53
C ARG A 210 -10.93 -16.49 12.19
N GLN A 211 -11.35 -17.62 11.66
CA GLN A 211 -12.19 -17.71 10.47
C GLN A 211 -13.64 -17.96 10.86
N HIS A 212 -14.56 -17.28 10.19
CA HIS A 212 -15.99 -17.43 10.38
C HIS A 212 -16.71 -17.59 9.05
N ASN A 213 -17.74 -18.44 9.04
CA ASN A 213 -18.72 -18.47 7.97
C ASN A 213 -19.92 -17.63 8.40
N VAL A 214 -19.97 -16.42 7.87
CA VAL A 214 -21.07 -15.47 8.12
C VAL A 214 -22.11 -15.50 6.98
N GLY A 215 -22.13 -16.56 6.16
CA GLY A 215 -23.03 -16.68 5.01
C GLY A 215 -22.50 -16.01 3.74
N SER A 216 -21.28 -15.53 3.74
CA SER A 216 -20.70 -14.78 2.60
C SER A 216 -20.05 -15.66 1.51
N GLY A 217 -20.18 -16.98 1.60
CA GLY A 217 -19.71 -17.92 0.59
C GLY A 217 -18.51 -18.77 1.00
N GLY A 218 -18.07 -18.69 2.26
CA GLY A 218 -16.94 -19.48 2.77
C GLY A 218 -16.54 -19.12 4.19
N LEU A 219 -15.38 -19.66 4.58
CA LEU A 219 -14.70 -19.31 5.83
C LEU A 219 -13.72 -18.17 5.53
N PHE A 220 -13.91 -17.02 6.16
CA PHE A 220 -13.03 -15.85 6.05
C PHE A 220 -12.60 -15.38 7.43
N LYS A 221 -11.37 -14.88 7.51
CA LYS A 221 -10.89 -14.29 8.76
C LYS A 221 -11.63 -12.99 9.08
N THR A 222 -11.77 -12.68 10.34
CA THR A 222 -12.26 -11.37 10.78
C THR A 222 -11.31 -10.26 10.33
N PRO A 223 -11.75 -9.30 9.48
CA PRO A 223 -10.93 -8.15 9.12
C PRO A 223 -10.91 -7.13 10.25
N THR A 224 -9.84 -6.34 10.35
CA THR A 224 -9.83 -5.18 11.26
C THR A 224 -10.86 -4.13 10.83
N LEU A 225 -11.39 -3.38 11.80
CA LEU A 225 -12.20 -2.18 11.54
C LEU A 225 -11.39 -0.88 11.62
N LEU A 226 -10.15 -0.93 12.12
CA LEU A 226 -9.28 0.24 12.16
C LEU A 226 -8.93 0.71 10.74
N ASN A 227 -9.11 2.00 10.52
CA ASN A 227 -8.89 2.64 9.23
C ASN A 227 -9.76 2.09 8.07
N ALA A 228 -10.89 1.45 8.40
CA ALA A 228 -11.77 0.84 7.40
C ALA A 228 -12.41 1.86 6.44
N ASP A 229 -12.50 3.15 6.80
CA ASP A 229 -12.94 4.24 5.90
C ASP A 229 -12.08 4.35 4.63
N PHE A 230 -10.84 3.82 4.67
CA PHE A 230 -9.89 3.80 3.55
C PHE A 230 -9.80 2.43 2.87
N SER A 231 -10.75 1.52 3.13
CA SER A 231 -10.69 0.12 2.67
C SER A 231 -11.90 -0.34 1.85
N ALA A 232 -12.81 0.57 1.47
CA ALA A 232 -13.89 0.24 0.56
C ALA A 232 -13.36 -0.25 -0.81
N PRO A 233 -14.05 -1.17 -1.50
CA PRO A 233 -15.31 -1.82 -1.13
C PRO A 233 -15.12 -2.91 -0.06
N TYR A 234 -16.19 -3.18 0.70
CA TYR A 234 -16.15 -4.10 1.85
C TYR A 234 -16.52 -5.54 1.49
N PHE A 235 -16.20 -6.47 2.40
CA PHE A 235 -16.20 -7.93 2.25
C PHE A 235 -15.07 -8.43 1.34
N HIS A 236 -14.84 -9.75 1.38
CA HIS A 236 -13.76 -10.36 0.61
C HIS A 236 -13.91 -10.19 -0.91
N ASP A 237 -15.13 -10.08 -1.40
CA ASP A 237 -15.48 -9.92 -2.83
C ASP A 237 -15.90 -8.49 -3.21
N GLY A 238 -15.85 -7.56 -2.23
CA GLY A 238 -16.15 -6.16 -2.46
C GLY A 238 -17.63 -5.83 -2.71
N ARG A 239 -18.56 -6.71 -2.28
CA ARG A 239 -19.98 -6.57 -2.59
C ARG A 239 -20.66 -5.34 -2.00
N PHE A 240 -20.07 -4.68 -1.01
CA PHE A 240 -20.64 -3.52 -0.32
C PHE A 240 -19.77 -2.28 -0.44
N ASP A 241 -20.41 -1.13 -0.65
CA ASP A 241 -19.75 0.14 -0.86
C ASP A 241 -19.64 1.02 0.40
N ASN A 242 -20.46 0.72 1.42
CA ASN A 242 -20.58 1.54 2.62
C ASN A 242 -20.99 0.72 3.85
N TYR A 243 -20.90 1.31 5.04
CA TYR A 243 -21.24 0.66 6.30
C TYR A 243 -22.72 0.33 6.42
N ASP A 244 -23.61 1.12 5.84
CA ASP A 244 -25.06 0.85 5.90
C ASP A 244 -25.37 -0.52 5.28
N GLN A 245 -24.79 -0.82 4.11
CA GLN A 245 -24.96 -2.12 3.45
C GLN A 245 -24.33 -3.27 4.24
N VAL A 246 -23.21 -3.03 4.92
CA VAL A 246 -22.59 -4.02 5.80
C VAL A 246 -23.46 -4.29 7.02
N ILE A 247 -24.02 -3.24 7.64
CA ILE A 247 -24.91 -3.38 8.80
C ILE A 247 -26.21 -4.10 8.40
N ASP A 248 -26.81 -3.73 7.27
CA ASP A 248 -28.01 -4.40 6.72
C ASP A 248 -27.77 -5.90 6.50
N TYR A 249 -26.59 -6.25 5.98
CA TYR A 249 -26.22 -7.66 5.80
C TYR A 249 -26.18 -8.41 7.13
N PHE A 250 -25.52 -7.87 8.15
CA PHE A 250 -25.40 -8.51 9.45
C PHE A 250 -26.72 -8.49 10.23
N ASP A 251 -27.53 -7.43 10.08
CA ASP A 251 -28.87 -7.38 10.65
C ASP A 251 -29.73 -8.56 10.12
N HIS A 252 -29.69 -8.78 8.80
CA HIS A 252 -30.39 -9.88 8.18
C HIS A 252 -29.79 -11.25 8.54
N ALA A 253 -28.45 -11.40 8.45
CA ALA A 253 -27.77 -12.68 8.63
C ALA A 253 -27.88 -13.24 10.06
N PHE A 254 -27.98 -12.36 11.07
CA PHE A 254 -28.08 -12.72 12.48
C PHE A 254 -29.44 -12.36 13.13
N GLU A 255 -30.39 -11.91 12.31
CA GLU A 255 -31.75 -11.54 12.77
C GLU A 255 -31.71 -10.57 13.96
N LEU A 256 -30.89 -9.49 13.84
CA LEU A 256 -30.66 -8.55 14.93
C LEU A 256 -31.89 -7.69 15.23
N GLY A 257 -32.70 -7.41 14.21
CA GLY A 257 -33.93 -6.63 14.31
C GLY A 257 -33.69 -5.18 14.68
N LEU A 258 -32.66 -4.55 14.05
CA LEU A 258 -32.28 -3.18 14.33
C LEU A 258 -33.38 -2.19 13.92
N THR A 259 -33.67 -1.25 14.79
CA THR A 259 -34.46 -0.07 14.42
C THR A 259 -33.61 0.88 13.54
N ALA A 260 -34.25 1.74 12.76
CA ALA A 260 -33.54 2.74 11.94
C ALA A 260 -32.58 3.63 12.79
N GLN A 261 -32.91 3.91 14.05
CA GLN A 261 -32.05 4.64 14.96
C GLN A 261 -30.82 3.81 15.37
N GLU A 262 -31.01 2.55 15.73
CA GLU A 262 -29.89 1.65 16.09
C GLU A 262 -28.95 1.41 14.92
N HIS A 263 -29.50 1.26 13.71
CA HIS A 263 -28.72 1.18 12.48
C HIS A 263 -27.82 2.43 12.30
N ALA A 264 -28.43 3.63 12.39
CA ALA A 264 -27.69 4.89 12.29
C ALA A 264 -26.64 5.09 13.41
N ASP A 265 -26.94 4.58 14.64
CA ASP A 265 -26.01 4.63 15.77
C ASP A 265 -24.79 3.72 15.52
N LEU A 266 -25.00 2.49 15.00
CA LEU A 266 -23.91 1.59 14.58
C LEU A 266 -23.07 2.19 13.46
N ALA A 267 -23.70 2.75 12.42
CA ALA A 267 -22.97 3.40 11.32
C ALA A 267 -22.09 4.56 11.84
N ALA A 268 -22.61 5.36 12.77
CA ALA A 268 -21.85 6.44 13.39
C ALA A 268 -20.65 5.94 14.23
N TYR A 269 -20.81 4.78 14.89
CA TYR A 269 -19.70 4.14 15.61
C TYR A 269 -18.64 3.60 14.67
N LEU A 270 -19.04 2.86 13.63
CA LEU A 270 -18.10 2.29 12.64
C LEU A 270 -17.31 3.38 11.92
N ALA A 271 -17.94 4.52 11.59
CA ALA A 271 -17.26 5.67 11.01
C ALA A 271 -16.22 6.31 11.95
N VAL A 272 -16.40 6.22 13.27
CA VAL A 272 -15.37 6.65 14.22
C VAL A 272 -14.22 5.65 14.28
N VAL A 273 -14.52 4.35 14.34
CA VAL A 273 -13.49 3.31 14.41
C VAL A 273 -12.68 3.26 13.11
N GLY A 274 -13.36 3.42 11.98
CA GLY A 274 -12.76 3.36 10.64
C GLY A 274 -11.91 4.59 10.25
N ASP A 275 -12.07 5.70 10.95
CA ASP A 275 -11.35 6.94 10.68
C ASP A 275 -9.87 6.89 11.09
N GLY A 276 -9.12 7.92 10.69
CA GLY A 276 -7.72 8.08 11.07
C GLY A 276 -7.17 9.44 10.63
N GLU A 277 -6.24 9.99 11.39
CA GLU A 277 -5.56 11.24 11.05
C GLU A 277 -4.66 11.03 9.84
N ARG A 278 -4.91 11.82 8.80
CA ARG A 278 -4.13 11.76 7.56
C ARG A 278 -2.84 12.55 7.71
N PRO A 279 -1.67 11.96 7.44
CA PRO A 279 -0.44 12.74 7.34
C PRO A 279 -0.58 13.80 6.26
N GLU A 280 -0.12 15.02 6.56
CA GLU A 280 -0.05 16.06 5.54
C GLU A 280 1.05 15.70 4.53
N TYR A 281 0.69 15.63 3.25
CA TYR A 281 1.61 15.37 2.17
C TYR A 281 1.21 16.18 0.95
N HIS A 282 2.20 16.88 0.39
CA HIS A 282 2.04 17.61 -0.86
C HIS A 282 2.80 16.90 -1.96
N LEU A 283 2.09 16.48 -3.00
CA LEU A 283 2.71 15.88 -4.18
C LEU A 283 3.42 16.98 -4.96
N THR A 284 4.75 17.03 -4.83
CA THR A 284 5.65 17.97 -5.50
C THR A 284 6.88 17.23 -5.99
N GLY A 285 7.56 17.75 -7.01
CA GLY A 285 8.78 17.13 -7.53
C GLY A 285 9.86 16.89 -6.47
N PRO A 286 10.17 17.86 -5.58
CA PRO A 286 11.10 17.63 -4.48
C PRO A 286 10.68 16.52 -3.52
N ASN A 287 9.38 16.38 -3.18
CA ASN A 287 8.89 15.35 -2.29
C ASN A 287 8.95 13.97 -2.92
N VAL A 288 8.58 13.85 -4.21
CA VAL A 288 8.73 12.59 -4.96
C VAL A 288 10.22 12.21 -5.07
N LEU A 289 11.11 13.16 -5.33
CA LEU A 289 12.55 12.89 -5.34
C LEU A 289 13.05 12.45 -3.96
N ALA A 290 12.53 13.00 -2.88
CA ALA A 290 12.88 12.57 -1.51
C ALA A 290 12.46 11.12 -1.25
N ASP A 291 11.27 10.71 -1.71
CA ASP A 291 10.82 9.32 -1.64
C ASP A 291 11.76 8.39 -2.45
N ILE A 292 12.13 8.78 -3.67
CA ILE A 292 13.10 8.03 -4.50
C ILE A 292 14.47 7.93 -3.82
N ASN A 293 14.92 8.99 -3.15
CA ASN A 293 16.16 8.97 -2.37
C ASN A 293 16.08 7.99 -1.17
N GLY A 294 14.90 7.82 -0.59
CA GLY A 294 14.65 6.78 0.42
C GLY A 294 14.94 5.38 -0.14
N PHE A 295 14.48 5.07 -1.35
CA PHE A 295 14.79 3.81 -2.04
C PHE A 295 16.28 3.69 -2.37
N ALA A 296 16.89 4.74 -2.91
CA ALA A 296 18.30 4.76 -3.26
C ALA A 296 19.23 4.64 -2.05
N SER A 297 18.74 4.91 -0.84
CA SER A 297 19.55 4.87 0.39
C SER A 297 20.15 3.49 0.69
N VAL A 298 19.52 2.42 0.18
CA VAL A 298 20.04 1.04 0.35
C VAL A 298 21.36 0.80 -0.41
N LEU A 299 21.66 1.60 -1.42
CA LEU A 299 22.88 1.47 -2.24
C LEU A 299 24.15 1.60 -1.41
N ASP A 300 24.17 2.41 -0.36
CA ASP A 300 25.35 2.59 0.50
C ASP A 300 25.81 1.24 1.07
N MET A 301 24.90 0.53 1.69
CA MET A 301 25.20 -0.77 2.27
C MET A 301 25.34 -1.88 1.21
N ALA A 302 24.53 -1.84 0.16
CA ALA A 302 24.57 -2.85 -0.90
C ALA A 302 25.92 -2.81 -1.64
N ILE A 303 26.42 -1.63 -1.99
CA ILE A 303 27.74 -1.46 -2.62
C ILE A 303 28.86 -1.93 -1.69
N SER A 304 28.83 -1.53 -0.41
CA SER A 304 29.85 -1.92 0.57
C SER A 304 29.89 -3.44 0.82
N ARG A 305 28.77 -4.13 0.63
CA ARG A 305 28.65 -5.58 0.77
C ARG A 305 28.80 -6.36 -0.54
N HIS A 306 29.00 -5.66 -1.64
CA HIS A 306 29.04 -6.23 -2.99
C HIS A 306 27.76 -7.00 -3.35
N ASP A 307 26.60 -6.52 -2.88
CA ASP A 307 25.31 -7.15 -3.07
C ASP A 307 24.72 -6.77 -4.44
N VAL A 308 25.07 -7.54 -5.45
CA VAL A 308 24.71 -7.28 -6.85
C VAL A 308 23.18 -7.33 -7.05
N GLU A 309 22.45 -8.18 -6.31
CA GLU A 309 21.01 -8.28 -6.38
C GLU A 309 20.36 -6.97 -5.94
N VAL A 310 20.71 -6.47 -4.76
CA VAL A 310 20.14 -5.23 -4.21
C VAL A 310 20.59 -4.02 -5.03
N ILE A 311 21.84 -3.97 -5.48
CA ILE A 311 22.33 -2.90 -6.38
C ILE A 311 21.50 -2.88 -7.66
N GLY A 312 21.29 -4.04 -8.28
CA GLY A 312 20.48 -4.18 -9.49
C GLY A 312 19.06 -3.69 -9.28
N LEU A 313 18.41 -4.17 -8.22
CA LEU A 313 17.04 -3.79 -7.87
C LEU A 313 16.93 -2.26 -7.65
N ALA A 314 17.82 -1.68 -6.83
CA ALA A 314 17.79 -0.26 -6.50
C ALA A 314 18.05 0.65 -7.70
N THR A 315 19.00 0.28 -8.57
CA THR A 315 19.34 1.09 -9.74
C THR A 315 18.30 0.99 -10.85
N GLN A 316 17.69 -0.18 -11.05
CA GLN A 316 16.63 -0.37 -12.05
C GLN A 316 15.35 0.35 -11.61
N SER A 317 14.83 0.04 -10.42
CA SER A 317 13.62 0.68 -9.91
C SER A 317 13.79 2.18 -9.73
N GLY A 318 14.95 2.62 -9.23
CA GLY A 318 15.23 4.04 -9.09
C GLY A 318 15.23 4.80 -10.43
N ARG A 319 15.66 4.18 -11.52
CA ARG A 319 15.59 4.79 -12.86
C ARG A 319 14.16 4.87 -13.39
N ASP A 320 13.35 3.83 -13.17
CA ASP A 320 11.94 3.83 -13.58
C ASP A 320 11.17 4.92 -12.84
N LEU A 321 11.32 5.01 -11.51
CA LEU A 321 10.70 6.07 -10.71
C LEU A 321 11.19 7.48 -11.06
N LEU A 322 12.46 7.63 -11.41
CA LEU A 322 12.99 8.91 -11.91
C LEU A 322 12.41 9.23 -13.30
N GLN A 323 12.18 8.24 -14.16
CA GLN A 323 11.52 8.48 -15.44
C GLN A 323 10.09 8.96 -15.22
N ASP A 324 9.34 8.32 -14.35
CA ASP A 324 7.99 8.75 -13.98
C ASP A 324 7.97 10.19 -13.44
N LEU A 325 8.95 10.53 -12.58
CA LEU A 325 9.13 11.91 -12.12
C LEU A 325 9.43 12.87 -13.28
N ALA A 326 10.26 12.48 -14.24
CA ALA A 326 10.57 13.32 -15.41
C ALA A 326 9.33 13.59 -16.28
N ASP A 327 8.43 12.61 -16.40
CA ASP A 327 7.22 12.69 -17.21
C ASP A 327 6.19 13.69 -16.61
N HIS A 328 6.31 14.01 -15.33
CA HIS A 328 5.53 15.08 -14.72
C HIS A 328 5.94 16.50 -15.17
N TYR A 329 7.05 16.65 -15.87
CA TYR A 329 7.55 17.93 -16.41
C TYR A 329 7.43 17.97 -17.95
N PRO A 330 6.26 18.37 -18.52
CA PRO A 330 6.00 18.29 -19.94
C PRO A 330 6.89 19.21 -20.79
N GLU A 331 7.10 18.85 -22.06
CA GLU A 331 7.90 19.65 -23.00
C GLU A 331 7.25 21.01 -23.33
N SER A 332 5.93 21.06 -23.39
CA SER A 332 5.18 22.27 -23.65
C SER A 332 3.87 22.29 -22.85
N ARG A 333 3.65 23.35 -22.11
CA ARG A 333 2.39 23.64 -21.47
C ARG A 333 1.99 25.10 -21.73
N GLY A 334 0.94 25.32 -22.55
CA GLY A 334 0.26 26.62 -22.65
C GLY A 334 1.06 27.78 -23.22
N GLY A 335 2.10 27.58 -24.04
CA GLY A 335 2.79 28.66 -24.73
C GLY A 335 3.69 29.57 -23.88
N ASN A 336 3.94 29.19 -22.62
CA ASN A 336 4.84 29.93 -21.73
C ASN A 336 6.30 29.48 -21.89
N ALA A 337 7.14 30.31 -22.54
CA ALA A 337 8.54 29.99 -22.79
C ALA A 337 9.36 29.76 -21.50
N ASN A 338 9.08 30.49 -20.42
CA ASN A 338 9.75 30.32 -19.14
C ASN A 338 9.40 28.96 -18.51
N GLY A 339 8.13 28.58 -18.53
CA GLY A 339 7.70 27.26 -18.02
C GLY A 339 8.31 26.10 -18.79
N ALA A 340 8.45 26.21 -20.12
CA ALA A 340 9.10 25.20 -20.94
C ALA A 340 10.59 25.05 -20.58
N GLN A 341 11.28 26.16 -20.30
CA GLN A 341 12.69 26.16 -19.89
C GLN A 341 12.87 25.51 -18.52
N GLU A 342 12.03 25.85 -17.51
CA GLU A 342 12.11 25.26 -16.17
C GLU A 342 11.83 23.75 -16.20
N CYS A 343 10.79 23.31 -16.92
CA CYS A 343 10.52 21.89 -17.12
C CYS A 343 11.67 21.16 -17.85
N ALA A 344 12.34 21.79 -18.81
CA ALA A 344 13.51 21.22 -19.48
C ALA A 344 14.69 21.04 -18.51
N LEU A 345 14.94 22.01 -17.62
CA LEU A 345 15.97 21.92 -16.59
C LEU A 345 15.65 20.82 -15.57
N ALA A 346 14.38 20.70 -15.16
CA ALA A 346 13.93 19.64 -14.26
C ALA A 346 14.17 18.24 -14.88
N ARG A 347 13.74 18.02 -16.12
CA ARG A 347 14.03 16.75 -16.85
C ARG A 347 15.53 16.49 -16.98
N ALA A 348 16.34 17.51 -17.25
CA ALA A 348 17.79 17.35 -17.36
C ALA A 348 18.42 16.94 -16.02
N ALA A 349 17.96 17.51 -14.89
CA ALA A 349 18.42 17.14 -13.56
C ALA A 349 18.07 15.69 -13.23
N VAL A 350 16.82 15.26 -13.52
CA VAL A 350 16.37 13.89 -13.33
C VAL A 350 17.14 12.92 -14.23
N ALA A 351 17.34 13.25 -15.50
CA ALA A 351 18.13 12.43 -16.44
C ALA A 351 19.57 12.23 -15.98
N ALA A 352 20.18 13.25 -15.36
CA ALA A 352 21.53 13.13 -14.79
C ALA A 352 21.56 12.12 -13.62
N LEU A 353 20.54 12.10 -12.75
CA LEU A 353 20.39 11.09 -11.68
C LEU A 353 20.26 9.68 -12.26
N MET A 354 19.41 9.50 -13.28
CA MET A 354 19.26 8.22 -13.97
C MET A 354 20.57 7.70 -14.57
N GLN A 355 21.36 8.58 -15.18
CA GLN A 355 22.68 8.22 -15.73
C GLN A 355 23.65 7.79 -14.63
N ILE A 356 23.64 8.43 -13.46
CA ILE A 356 24.47 8.02 -12.33
C ILE A 356 24.06 6.63 -11.85
N LEU A 357 22.76 6.35 -11.66
CA LEU A 357 22.29 5.02 -11.29
C LEU A 357 22.70 3.95 -12.32
N GLN A 358 22.67 4.29 -13.62
CA GLN A 358 23.15 3.38 -14.67
C GLN A 358 24.66 3.07 -14.54
N ARG A 359 25.50 4.07 -14.22
CA ARG A 359 26.93 3.85 -13.99
C ARG A 359 27.17 3.00 -12.76
N ILE A 360 26.48 3.26 -11.64
CA ILE A 360 26.55 2.41 -10.44
C ILE A 360 26.28 0.94 -10.77
N GLN A 361 25.21 0.69 -11.55
CA GLN A 361 24.86 -0.67 -11.97
C GLN A 361 25.96 -1.31 -12.83
N THR A 362 26.50 -0.56 -13.78
CA THR A 362 27.56 -1.03 -14.70
C THR A 362 28.84 -1.35 -13.95
N ASP A 363 29.28 -0.44 -13.07
CA ASP A 363 30.51 -0.61 -12.30
C ASP A 363 30.40 -1.79 -11.32
N ALA A 364 29.27 -1.90 -10.62
CA ALA A 364 29.02 -3.03 -9.72
C ALA A 364 28.99 -4.38 -10.47
N ALA A 365 28.37 -4.44 -11.64
CA ALA A 365 28.34 -5.64 -12.48
C ALA A 365 29.74 -6.04 -13.00
N ALA A 366 30.63 -5.07 -13.15
CA ALA A 366 32.03 -5.30 -13.50
C ALA A 366 32.94 -5.59 -12.28
N GLY A 367 32.40 -5.54 -11.06
CA GLY A 367 33.15 -5.72 -9.82
C GLY A 367 33.91 -4.48 -9.36
N HIS A 368 33.65 -3.32 -9.96
CA HIS A 368 34.30 -2.02 -9.68
C HIS A 368 33.52 -1.29 -8.55
N TYR A 369 33.47 -1.87 -7.36
CA TYR A 369 32.65 -1.33 -6.26
C TYR A 369 33.14 0.00 -5.69
N ASN A 370 34.44 0.33 -5.81
CA ASN A 370 34.97 1.64 -5.42
C ASN A 370 34.44 2.76 -6.33
N GLU A 371 34.39 2.49 -7.63
CA GLU A 371 33.85 3.39 -8.64
C GLU A 371 32.35 3.57 -8.43
N ALA A 372 31.61 2.46 -8.22
CA ALA A 372 30.20 2.49 -7.88
C ALA A 372 29.92 3.32 -6.61
N ALA A 373 30.77 3.22 -5.58
CA ALA A 373 30.64 4.04 -4.37
C ALA A 373 30.89 5.52 -4.65
N GLY A 374 31.87 5.85 -5.49
CA GLY A 374 32.14 7.22 -5.96
C GLY A 374 30.95 7.81 -6.71
N GLU A 375 30.34 7.03 -7.61
CA GLU A 375 29.12 7.44 -8.32
C GLU A 375 27.93 7.60 -7.37
N TYR A 376 27.78 6.76 -6.36
CA TYR A 376 26.72 6.94 -5.36
C TYR A 376 26.89 8.24 -4.56
N LEU A 377 28.11 8.63 -4.22
CA LEU A 377 28.36 9.94 -3.62
C LEU A 377 27.97 11.10 -4.55
N ASN A 378 28.22 10.97 -5.88
CA ASN A 378 27.77 11.94 -6.88
C ASN A 378 26.24 11.99 -6.96
N TYR A 379 25.55 10.83 -6.93
CA TYR A 379 24.09 10.75 -6.86
C TYR A 379 23.56 11.53 -5.66
N ARG A 380 24.05 11.24 -4.47
CA ARG A 380 23.64 11.93 -3.25
C ARG A 380 23.85 13.44 -3.33
N LYS A 381 25.03 13.88 -3.81
CA LYS A 381 25.30 15.30 -3.95
C LYS A 381 24.32 15.99 -4.88
N LEU A 382 23.99 15.39 -6.02
CA LEU A 382 23.03 15.96 -6.97
C LEU A 382 21.61 15.92 -6.42
N SER A 383 21.16 14.77 -5.91
CA SER A 383 19.77 14.53 -5.48
C SER A 383 19.36 15.28 -4.21
N PHE A 384 20.32 15.62 -3.32
CA PHE A 384 20.03 16.36 -2.09
C PHE A 384 20.37 17.86 -2.15
N ALA A 385 21.25 18.29 -3.05
CA ALA A 385 21.71 19.68 -3.08
C ALA A 385 21.06 20.51 -4.20
N SER A 386 21.13 20.07 -5.46
CA SER A 386 20.72 20.91 -6.59
C SER A 386 19.43 20.49 -7.26
N ALA A 387 19.15 19.20 -7.38
CA ALA A 387 17.95 18.73 -8.05
C ALA A 387 16.65 19.20 -7.36
N PRO A 388 16.50 19.18 -6.01
CA PRO A 388 15.27 19.65 -5.38
C PRO A 388 14.92 21.11 -5.72
N ALA A 389 15.89 22.01 -5.73
CA ALA A 389 15.64 23.41 -6.09
C ALA A 389 15.23 23.58 -7.56
N THR A 390 15.82 22.78 -8.46
CA THR A 390 15.47 22.78 -9.89
C THR A 390 14.04 22.26 -10.11
N LEU A 391 13.65 21.18 -9.43
CA LEU A 391 12.29 20.63 -9.48
C LEU A 391 11.28 21.63 -8.92
N GLN A 392 11.57 22.23 -7.76
CA GLN A 392 10.70 23.23 -7.12
C GLN A 392 10.44 24.43 -8.02
N ALA A 393 11.43 24.92 -8.76
CA ALA A 393 11.27 26.02 -9.71
C ALA A 393 10.30 25.65 -10.86
N ALA A 394 10.28 24.38 -11.26
CA ALA A 394 9.44 23.86 -12.34
C ALA A 394 8.05 23.41 -11.89
N ASP A 395 7.79 23.20 -10.58
CA ASP A 395 6.57 22.57 -10.08
C ASP A 395 5.29 23.32 -10.49
N SER A 396 5.29 24.65 -10.52
CA SER A 396 4.15 25.44 -10.97
C SER A 396 3.77 25.23 -12.45
N PHE A 397 4.66 24.64 -13.23
CA PHE A 397 4.49 24.33 -14.66
C PHE A 397 4.34 22.81 -14.89
N SER A 398 4.49 22.00 -13.86
CA SER A 398 4.43 20.54 -13.91
C SER A 398 2.99 20.01 -13.90
N LEU A 399 2.86 18.70 -14.00
CA LEU A 399 1.59 18.00 -13.80
C LEU A 399 1.17 17.96 -12.32
N PHE A 400 2.05 18.27 -11.38
CA PHE A 400 1.74 18.40 -9.95
C PHE A 400 0.84 19.62 -9.65
N ALA A 401 0.87 20.65 -10.48
CA ALA A 401 0.08 21.87 -10.33
C ALA A 401 -1.39 21.75 -10.79
N ARG A 402 -1.99 20.58 -10.67
CA ARG A 402 -3.40 20.32 -11.06
C ARG A 402 -4.36 20.52 -9.91
#